data_fb750b2940972c83d8dcf2c19bd53298
#
_entry.id   fb750b2940972c83d8dcf2c19bd53298
#
_cell.length_a   1.000
_cell.length_b   1.000
_cell.length_c   1.000
_cell.angle_alpha   90.00
_cell.angle_beta   90.00
_cell.angle_gamma   90.00
#
_symmetry.space_group_name_H-M   'P 1'
#
loop_
_entity.id
_entity.type
_entity.pdbx_description
1 polymer ?
#
loop_
_entity_poly.entity_id
_entity_poly.type
_entity_poly.pdbx_seq_one_letter_code
_entity_poly.pdbx_strand_id
1 'polypeptide(L)'
;MDDTPQTWHYGLMARWWAEFNTDGPEIDYFKGLIMRSGEPALDVGCGTGRLLIPFLRAGLDVDGCDISPDMLALCAQRAEAEGFRPQLFAQAMHQLSLPRRYRSIVVCGAFGIGGSLAQDQEALHRLFRHLAPGGAVFIDYYVPYKDADEWRYWVKEEGEKLPEPWPSSGQRETTRSGEEMELRVRLVALDPLEQVATRQIQAILWRGGQAVQQEEHTLLERLYFRNELLAMLAAAGFRDVDVREGYTDNRASPGSGILVYIARKE
;
A
#
# COMPACT_ATOMS: atom_id res chain seq x y z
N MET A 1 -8.96 10.94 20.57
CA MET A 1 -8.79 9.64 19.85
C MET A 1 -7.40 9.67 19.27
N ASP A 2 -6.69 8.56 19.37
CA ASP A 2 -5.37 8.43 18.76
C ASP A 2 -5.54 8.61 17.24
N ASP A 3 -4.81 9.58 16.64
CA ASP A 3 -4.88 9.92 15.21
C ASP A 3 -3.96 9.01 14.36
N THR A 4 -3.38 7.98 14.99
CA THR A 4 -2.46 7.04 14.35
C THR A 4 -3.24 6.03 13.51
N PRO A 5 -2.97 5.90 12.20
CA PRO A 5 -3.59 4.89 11.36
C PRO A 5 -3.38 3.47 11.88
N GLN A 6 -4.43 2.66 11.90
CA GLN A 6 -4.37 1.29 12.38
C GLN A 6 -3.95 0.35 11.25
N THR A 7 -2.69 -0.09 11.26
CA THR A 7 -2.10 -0.95 10.24
C THR A 7 -1.34 -2.12 10.89
N TRP A 8 -1.04 -3.14 10.12
CA TRP A 8 -0.33 -4.35 10.58
C TRP A 8 1.15 -4.43 10.17
N HIS A 9 1.72 -3.37 9.63
CA HIS A 9 3.05 -3.36 9.02
C HIS A 9 4.19 -3.21 10.07
N TYR A 10 4.19 -4.05 11.12
CA TYR A 10 5.16 -4.04 12.23
C TYR A 10 5.67 -5.45 12.54
N GLY A 11 6.77 -5.56 13.30
CA GLY A 11 7.28 -6.80 13.87
C GLY A 11 7.50 -7.93 12.84
N LEU A 12 6.94 -9.11 13.12
CA LEU A 12 7.01 -10.27 12.22
C LEU A 12 6.37 -9.99 10.86
N MET A 13 5.33 -9.14 10.82
CA MET A 13 4.69 -8.78 9.56
C MET A 13 5.60 -7.96 8.67
N ALA A 14 6.34 -6.98 9.22
CA ALA A 14 7.35 -6.24 8.47
C ALA A 14 8.47 -7.16 7.96
N ARG A 15 8.89 -8.14 8.78
CA ARG A 15 9.86 -9.16 8.37
C ARG A 15 9.34 -10.03 7.21
N TRP A 16 8.06 -10.45 7.27
CA TRP A 16 7.42 -11.17 6.17
C TRP A 16 7.49 -10.40 4.86
N TRP A 17 7.14 -9.12 4.90
CA TRP A 17 7.19 -8.24 3.71
C TRP A 17 8.61 -8.15 3.13
N ALA A 18 9.63 -8.04 3.98
CA ALA A 18 11.03 -7.96 3.53
C ALA A 18 11.52 -9.25 2.88
N GLU A 19 11.02 -10.42 3.32
CA GLU A 19 11.45 -11.73 2.83
C GLU A 19 10.70 -12.17 1.57
N PHE A 20 9.38 -11.93 1.53
CA PHE A 20 8.50 -12.59 0.57
C PHE A 20 7.76 -11.64 -0.38
N ASN A 21 7.64 -10.34 -0.05
CA ASN A 21 7.02 -9.34 -0.91
C ASN A 21 8.10 -8.50 -1.61
N THR A 22 8.81 -9.10 -2.56
CA THR A 22 10.00 -8.49 -3.18
C THR A 22 9.91 -8.29 -4.68
N ASP A 23 8.85 -8.76 -5.33
CA ASP A 23 8.67 -8.74 -6.78
C ASP A 23 7.21 -8.43 -7.15
N GLY A 24 6.97 -8.07 -8.40
CA GLY A 24 5.64 -7.83 -8.95
C GLY A 24 5.65 -7.00 -10.24
N PRO A 25 4.60 -7.12 -11.08
CA PRO A 25 4.50 -6.40 -12.36
C PRO A 25 4.43 -4.88 -12.20
N GLU A 26 3.99 -4.39 -11.04
CA GLU A 26 3.91 -2.96 -10.71
C GLU A 26 5.27 -2.27 -10.71
N ILE A 27 6.36 -2.99 -10.41
CA ILE A 27 7.71 -2.43 -10.33
C ILE A 27 8.12 -1.81 -11.67
N ASP A 28 8.07 -2.58 -12.74
CA ASP A 28 8.44 -2.09 -14.08
C ASP A 28 7.43 -1.07 -14.60
N TYR A 29 6.15 -1.24 -14.28
CA TYR A 29 5.12 -0.31 -14.69
C TYR A 29 5.31 1.08 -14.08
N PHE A 30 5.44 1.19 -12.75
CA PHE A 30 5.67 2.47 -12.09
C PHE A 30 7.02 3.08 -12.44
N LYS A 31 8.07 2.27 -12.58
CA LYS A 31 9.37 2.73 -13.10
C LYS A 31 9.19 3.42 -14.47
N GLY A 32 8.44 2.80 -15.37
CA GLY A 32 8.15 3.38 -16.68
C GLY A 32 7.35 4.69 -16.59
N LEU A 33 6.41 4.81 -15.63
CA LEU A 33 5.68 6.06 -15.39
C LEU A 33 6.61 7.17 -14.86
N ILE A 34 7.51 6.85 -13.92
CA ILE A 34 8.50 7.81 -13.41
C ILE A 34 9.39 8.32 -14.55
N MET A 35 9.93 7.40 -15.37
CA MET A 35 10.79 7.77 -16.49
C MET A 35 10.10 8.70 -17.50
N ARG A 36 8.78 8.56 -17.71
CA ARG A 36 7.99 9.42 -18.59
C ARG A 36 7.62 10.76 -17.96
N SER A 37 7.34 10.78 -16.66
CA SER A 37 6.87 11.98 -15.93
C SER A 37 8.01 12.81 -15.34
N GLY A 38 9.15 12.18 -15.08
CA GLY A 38 10.38 12.82 -14.61
C GLY A 38 10.62 12.66 -13.10
N GLU A 39 11.81 13.09 -12.71
CA GLU A 39 12.35 13.06 -11.36
C GLU A 39 12.43 14.48 -10.76
N PRO A 40 12.58 14.61 -9.43
CA PRO A 40 12.69 13.55 -8.43
C PRO A 40 11.37 12.81 -8.19
N ALA A 41 11.47 11.55 -7.75
CA ALA A 41 10.33 10.71 -7.42
C ALA A 41 10.19 10.48 -5.90
N LEU A 42 8.99 10.12 -5.45
CA LEU A 42 8.68 9.71 -4.09
C LEU A 42 7.86 8.42 -4.11
N ASP A 43 8.29 7.43 -3.35
CA ASP A 43 7.53 6.20 -3.08
C ASP A 43 6.86 6.34 -1.71
N VAL A 44 5.53 6.48 -1.67
CA VAL A 44 4.72 6.68 -0.45
C VAL A 44 4.06 5.38 -0.06
N GLY A 45 4.28 4.95 1.19
CA GLY A 45 4.01 3.59 1.61
C GLY A 45 5.08 2.65 1.06
N CYS A 46 6.35 3.10 1.05
CA CYS A 46 7.45 2.36 0.42
C CYS A 46 7.76 1.03 1.09
N GLY A 47 7.24 0.80 2.30
CA GLY A 47 7.41 -0.42 3.06
C GLY A 47 8.88 -0.81 3.20
N THR A 48 9.19 -2.05 2.88
CA THR A 48 10.55 -2.60 2.90
C THR A 48 11.36 -2.34 1.62
N GLY A 49 10.87 -1.42 0.75
CA GLY A 49 11.57 -0.97 -0.46
C GLY A 49 11.33 -1.86 -1.69
N ARG A 50 10.17 -2.53 -1.79
CA ARG A 50 9.83 -3.39 -2.93
C ARG A 50 9.91 -2.66 -4.27
N LEU A 51 9.41 -1.42 -4.34
CA LEU A 51 9.51 -0.55 -5.52
C LEU A 51 10.78 0.32 -5.45
N LEU A 52 11.04 0.93 -4.29
CA LEU A 52 12.11 1.90 -4.09
C LEU A 52 13.48 1.35 -4.52
N ILE A 53 13.84 0.12 -4.11
CA ILE A 53 15.16 -0.45 -4.41
C ILE A 53 15.34 -0.72 -5.92
N PRO A 54 14.40 -1.33 -6.64
CA PRO A 54 14.45 -1.40 -8.10
C PRO A 54 14.53 -0.04 -8.81
N PHE A 55 13.88 1.00 -8.29
CA PHE A 55 14.00 2.36 -8.84
C PHE A 55 15.42 2.91 -8.66
N LEU A 56 16.01 2.72 -7.48
CA LEU A 56 17.41 3.09 -7.22
C LEU A 56 18.40 2.32 -8.11
N ARG A 57 18.18 1.03 -8.35
CA ARG A 57 18.99 0.22 -9.28
C ARG A 57 18.92 0.74 -10.72
N ALA A 58 17.78 1.32 -11.09
CA ALA A 58 17.61 1.97 -12.41
C ALA A 58 18.25 3.36 -12.48
N GLY A 59 18.87 3.85 -11.39
CA GLY A 59 19.52 5.16 -11.31
C GLY A 59 18.57 6.31 -11.11
N LEU A 60 17.32 6.06 -10.70
CA LEU A 60 16.32 7.12 -10.45
C LEU A 60 16.60 7.85 -9.13
N ASP A 61 16.43 9.17 -9.14
CA ASP A 61 16.42 10.01 -7.94
C ASP A 61 15.08 9.85 -7.21
N VAL A 62 15.05 8.96 -6.20
CA VAL A 62 13.81 8.60 -5.49
C VAL A 62 14.01 8.59 -3.98
N ASP A 63 13.06 9.20 -3.26
CA ASP A 63 12.93 9.13 -1.80
C ASP A 63 11.81 8.16 -1.41
N GLY A 64 11.85 7.67 -0.16
CA GLY A 64 10.81 6.78 0.40
C GLY A 64 10.13 7.41 1.61
N CYS A 65 8.84 7.12 1.77
CA CYS A 65 8.06 7.48 2.95
C CYS A 65 7.18 6.31 3.38
N ASP A 66 7.17 6.01 4.67
CA ASP A 66 6.27 5.02 5.27
C ASP A 66 5.92 5.43 6.71
N ILE A 67 4.77 4.99 7.21
CA ILE A 67 4.37 5.23 8.59
C ILE A 67 5.11 4.30 9.57
N SER A 68 5.49 3.10 9.11
CA SER A 68 6.10 2.07 9.95
C SER A 68 7.63 2.24 10.04
N PRO A 69 8.18 2.52 11.23
CA PRO A 69 9.62 2.54 11.42
C PRO A 69 10.28 1.17 11.20
N ASP A 70 9.58 0.06 11.48
CA ASP A 70 10.08 -1.30 11.26
C ASP A 70 10.27 -1.58 9.77
N MET A 71 9.28 -1.17 8.94
CA MET A 71 9.39 -1.25 7.48
C MET A 71 10.57 -0.44 6.96
N LEU A 72 10.70 0.82 7.42
CA LEU A 72 11.79 1.70 6.98
C LEU A 72 13.17 1.21 7.41
N ALA A 73 13.28 0.61 8.60
CA ALA A 73 14.54 0.01 9.06
C ALA A 73 14.97 -1.13 8.14
N LEU A 74 14.03 -2.01 7.76
CA LEU A 74 14.30 -3.10 6.81
C LEU A 74 14.58 -2.57 5.39
N CYS A 75 13.88 -1.52 4.96
CA CYS A 75 14.14 -0.85 3.69
C CYS A 75 15.58 -0.28 3.65
N ALA A 76 15.99 0.45 4.69
CA ALA A 76 17.33 1.01 4.80
C ALA A 76 18.40 -0.09 4.76
N GLN A 77 18.23 -1.16 5.54
CA GLN A 77 19.15 -2.29 5.56
C GLN A 77 19.29 -2.95 4.18
N ARG A 78 18.19 -3.17 3.48
CA ARG A 78 18.19 -3.76 2.13
C ARG A 78 18.85 -2.85 1.10
N ALA A 79 18.55 -1.55 1.16
CA ALA A 79 19.16 -0.55 0.27
C ALA A 79 20.67 -0.45 0.50
N GLU A 80 21.11 -0.40 1.78
CA GLU A 80 22.53 -0.33 2.14
C GLU A 80 23.32 -1.59 1.70
N ALA A 81 22.70 -2.76 1.80
CA ALA A 81 23.30 -4.01 1.31
C ALA A 81 23.61 -3.97 -0.21
N GLU A 82 22.94 -3.10 -0.96
CA GLU A 82 23.18 -2.85 -2.39
C GLU A 82 23.94 -1.56 -2.67
N GLY A 83 24.45 -0.88 -1.63
CA GLY A 83 25.22 0.36 -1.74
C GLY A 83 24.39 1.62 -1.92
N PHE A 84 23.06 1.56 -1.76
CA PHE A 84 22.18 2.71 -1.85
C PHE A 84 21.90 3.35 -0.48
N ARG A 85 21.66 4.65 -0.46
CA ARG A 85 21.29 5.44 0.74
C ARG A 85 20.20 6.43 0.41
N PRO A 86 18.95 5.98 0.15
CA PRO A 86 17.84 6.88 -0.12
C PRO A 86 17.48 7.71 1.11
N GLN A 87 16.84 8.87 0.89
CA GLN A 87 16.16 9.58 1.98
C GLN A 87 14.88 8.82 2.33
N LEU A 88 14.73 8.45 3.61
CA LEU A 88 13.57 7.74 4.14
C LEU A 88 12.90 8.58 5.22
N PHE A 89 11.58 8.76 5.12
CA PHE A 89 10.79 9.60 6.02
C PHE A 89 9.73 8.77 6.75
N ALA A 90 9.78 8.76 8.08
CA ALA A 90 8.77 8.10 8.92
C ALA A 90 7.58 9.04 9.12
N GLN A 91 6.62 9.04 8.20
CA GLN A 91 5.45 9.92 8.23
C GLN A 91 4.22 9.21 7.68
N ALA A 92 3.05 9.47 8.29
CA ALA A 92 1.77 9.08 7.71
C ALA A 92 1.45 9.94 6.47
N MET A 93 0.78 9.35 5.49
CA MET A 93 0.47 10.00 4.20
C MET A 93 -0.29 11.32 4.36
N HIS A 94 -1.24 11.39 5.30
CA HIS A 94 -2.01 12.60 5.61
C HIS A 94 -1.22 13.66 6.39
N GLN A 95 -0.02 13.32 6.87
CA GLN A 95 0.87 14.24 7.61
C GLN A 95 2.11 14.62 6.81
N LEU A 96 2.21 14.24 5.55
CA LEU A 96 3.37 14.49 4.71
C LEU A 96 3.83 15.95 4.77
N SER A 97 5.11 16.15 5.17
CA SER A 97 5.80 17.42 5.21
C SER A 97 7.28 17.18 4.85
N LEU A 98 7.57 17.15 3.57
CA LEU A 98 8.88 16.79 3.03
C LEU A 98 9.62 18.03 2.51
N PRO A 99 10.98 18.01 2.50
CA PRO A 99 11.80 19.19 2.20
C PRO A 99 11.77 19.58 0.72
N ARG A 100 11.37 18.69 -0.19
CA ARG A 100 11.35 18.98 -1.63
C ARG A 100 10.02 18.63 -2.29
N ARG A 101 9.85 19.07 -3.54
CA ARG A 101 8.73 18.70 -4.42
C ARG A 101 9.18 17.65 -5.41
N TYR A 102 8.24 16.84 -5.87
CA TYR A 102 8.48 15.69 -6.73
C TYR A 102 7.78 15.85 -8.08
N ARG A 103 8.40 15.32 -9.14
CA ARG A 103 7.78 15.20 -10.45
C ARG A 103 6.88 13.98 -10.53
N SER A 104 7.24 12.94 -9.79
CA SER A 104 6.51 11.68 -9.73
C SER A 104 6.28 11.28 -8.27
N ILE A 105 5.05 10.93 -7.90
CA ILE A 105 4.73 10.33 -6.61
C ILE A 105 4.03 9.01 -6.88
N VAL A 106 4.53 7.91 -6.30
CA VAL A 106 3.93 6.57 -6.39
C VAL A 106 3.29 6.23 -5.05
N VAL A 107 2.07 5.72 -5.08
CA VAL A 107 1.34 5.16 -3.93
C VAL A 107 0.85 3.79 -4.35
N CYS A 108 1.61 2.74 -4.01
CA CYS A 108 1.31 1.38 -4.44
C CYS A 108 0.85 0.51 -3.26
N GLY A 109 -0.41 0.05 -3.32
CA GLY A 109 -1.01 -0.80 -2.31
C GLY A 109 -1.08 -0.17 -0.90
N ALA A 110 -1.12 1.18 -0.81
CA ALA A 110 -1.03 1.88 0.47
C ALA A 110 -2.16 2.88 0.73
N PHE A 111 -2.94 3.27 -0.30
CA PHE A 111 -4.03 4.23 -0.13
C PHE A 111 -5.26 3.57 0.49
N GLY A 112 -5.92 4.28 1.44
CA GLY A 112 -7.10 3.75 2.16
C GLY A 112 -6.77 2.80 3.31
N ILE A 113 -5.49 2.64 3.67
CA ILE A 113 -5.05 1.72 4.72
C ILE A 113 -4.88 2.46 6.05
N GLY A 114 -5.58 1.98 7.07
CA GLY A 114 -5.44 2.37 8.47
C GLY A 114 -6.05 3.70 8.85
N GLY A 115 -6.40 4.55 7.88
CA GLY A 115 -6.87 5.92 8.11
C GLY A 115 -8.39 6.09 8.12
N SER A 116 -8.84 7.27 8.52
CA SER A 116 -10.21 7.73 8.33
C SER A 116 -10.40 8.35 6.94
N LEU A 117 -11.66 8.52 6.49
CA LEU A 117 -11.97 9.22 5.25
C LEU A 117 -11.34 10.63 5.20
N ALA A 118 -11.37 11.36 6.32
CA ALA A 118 -10.78 12.70 6.40
C ALA A 118 -9.25 12.68 6.25
N GLN A 119 -8.59 11.64 6.80
CA GLN A 119 -7.14 11.45 6.64
C GLN A 119 -6.80 11.09 5.19
N ASP A 120 -7.59 10.26 4.52
CA ASP A 120 -7.35 9.91 3.12
C ASP A 120 -7.56 11.13 2.19
N GLN A 121 -8.57 11.97 2.47
CA GLN A 121 -8.75 13.25 1.76
C GLN A 121 -7.56 14.20 1.97
N GLU A 122 -7.10 14.38 3.22
CA GLU A 122 -5.93 15.19 3.52
C GLU A 122 -4.66 14.60 2.87
N ALA A 123 -4.53 13.27 2.82
CA ALA A 123 -3.44 12.61 2.13
C ALA A 123 -3.35 13.04 0.66
N LEU A 124 -4.46 13.02 -0.08
CA LEU A 124 -4.51 13.47 -1.47
C LEU A 124 -4.14 14.95 -1.61
N HIS A 125 -4.59 15.82 -0.69
CA HIS A 125 -4.17 17.23 -0.65
C HIS A 125 -2.67 17.38 -0.39
N ARG A 126 -2.09 16.56 0.49
CA ARG A 126 -0.65 16.56 0.77
C ARG A 126 0.16 16.10 -0.44
N LEU A 127 -0.26 15.03 -1.10
CA LEU A 127 0.36 14.54 -2.32
C LEU A 127 0.34 15.65 -3.40
N PHE A 128 -0.83 16.29 -3.62
CA PHE A 128 -0.93 17.39 -4.57
C PHE A 128 0.02 18.56 -4.24
N ARG A 129 0.16 18.94 -2.97
CA ARG A 129 1.06 20.00 -2.54
C ARG A 129 2.53 19.66 -2.75
N HIS A 130 2.91 18.39 -2.59
CA HIS A 130 4.28 17.93 -2.79
C HIS A 130 4.65 17.68 -4.26
N LEU A 131 3.69 17.70 -5.18
CA LEU A 131 4.00 17.68 -6.61
C LEU A 131 4.54 19.03 -7.08
N ALA A 132 5.58 18.98 -7.91
CA ALA A 132 6.02 20.09 -8.74
C ALA A 132 4.96 20.40 -9.83
N PRO A 133 4.93 21.62 -10.39
CA PRO A 133 4.10 21.92 -11.55
C PRO A 133 4.39 20.94 -12.70
N GLY A 134 3.34 20.42 -13.33
CA GLY A 134 3.42 19.42 -14.38
C GLY A 134 3.82 18.02 -13.89
N GLY A 135 3.88 17.79 -12.57
CA GLY A 135 4.11 16.46 -11.99
C GLY A 135 2.86 15.62 -11.91
N ALA A 136 3.01 14.33 -11.59
CA ALA A 136 1.91 13.39 -11.47
C ALA A 136 2.01 12.49 -10.24
N VAL A 137 0.85 12.11 -9.69
CA VAL A 137 0.73 11.02 -8.72
C VAL A 137 0.18 9.78 -9.42
N PHE A 138 0.70 8.63 -9.05
CA PHE A 138 0.28 7.31 -9.52
C PHE A 138 -0.21 6.52 -8.33
N ILE A 139 -1.50 6.15 -8.32
CA ILE A 139 -2.12 5.41 -7.23
C ILE A 139 -2.73 4.14 -7.81
N ASP A 140 -2.32 2.97 -7.34
CA ASP A 140 -3.08 1.76 -7.62
C ASP A 140 -4.15 1.53 -6.56
N TYR A 141 -5.22 0.89 -6.97
CA TYR A 141 -6.32 0.58 -6.07
C TYR A 141 -7.07 -0.67 -6.51
N TYR A 142 -7.33 -1.57 -5.57
CA TYR A 142 -8.16 -2.74 -5.80
C TYR A 142 -9.63 -2.36 -5.73
N VAL A 143 -10.41 -2.78 -6.74
CA VAL A 143 -11.86 -2.55 -6.69
C VAL A 143 -12.51 -3.45 -5.64
N PRO A 144 -13.48 -2.95 -4.83
CA PRO A 144 -14.08 -3.74 -3.74
C PRO A 144 -14.74 -5.04 -4.19
N TYR A 145 -15.23 -5.09 -5.43
CA TYR A 145 -15.90 -6.25 -6.02
C TYR A 145 -14.96 -7.21 -6.78
N LYS A 146 -13.64 -7.03 -6.65
CA LYS A 146 -12.65 -7.91 -7.30
C LYS A 146 -12.73 -9.34 -6.74
N ASP A 147 -12.92 -9.47 -5.44
CA ASP A 147 -13.01 -10.74 -4.74
C ASP A 147 -14.48 -11.05 -4.43
N ALA A 148 -15.03 -12.08 -5.09
CA ALA A 148 -16.41 -12.48 -4.90
C ALA A 148 -16.68 -13.03 -3.49
N ASP A 149 -15.69 -13.67 -2.87
CA ASP A 149 -15.84 -14.23 -1.51
C ASP A 149 -15.91 -13.11 -0.46
N GLU A 150 -15.24 -11.99 -0.68
CA GLU A 150 -15.36 -10.82 0.19
C GLU A 150 -16.57 -9.97 -0.17
N TRP A 151 -16.89 -9.83 -1.46
CA TRP A 151 -18.03 -9.05 -1.92
C TRP A 151 -19.35 -9.52 -1.32
N ARG A 152 -19.51 -10.82 -1.02
CA ARG A 152 -20.73 -11.34 -0.37
C ARG A 152 -21.05 -10.66 0.96
N TYR A 153 -20.06 -10.23 1.73
CA TYR A 153 -20.25 -9.60 3.04
C TYR A 153 -20.83 -8.19 2.98
N TRP A 154 -21.00 -7.61 1.78
CA TRP A 154 -21.75 -6.37 1.57
C TRP A 154 -23.28 -6.58 1.72
N VAL A 155 -23.73 -7.82 1.66
CA VAL A 155 -25.12 -8.21 1.91
C VAL A 155 -25.31 -8.44 3.41
N LYS A 156 -26.37 -7.87 4.00
CA LYS A 156 -26.60 -7.88 5.45
C LYS A 156 -26.51 -9.27 6.06
N GLU A 157 -27.19 -10.25 5.45
CA GLU A 157 -27.29 -11.63 5.97
C GLU A 157 -25.93 -12.34 6.00
N GLU A 158 -25.02 -11.98 5.10
CA GLU A 158 -23.66 -12.51 5.07
C GLU A 158 -22.75 -11.72 6.03
N GLY A 159 -22.91 -10.39 6.10
CA GLY A 159 -22.14 -9.53 7.02
C GLY A 159 -22.39 -9.88 8.49
N GLU A 160 -23.62 -10.30 8.85
CA GLU A 160 -23.97 -10.77 10.20
C GLU A 160 -23.24 -12.05 10.63
N LYS A 161 -22.58 -12.77 9.69
CA LYS A 161 -21.79 -13.99 9.99
C LYS A 161 -20.35 -13.68 10.40
N LEU A 162 -19.91 -12.43 10.30
CA LEU A 162 -18.59 -12.03 10.75
C LEU A 162 -18.51 -12.00 12.28
N PRO A 163 -17.35 -12.22 12.91
CA PRO A 163 -16.05 -12.46 12.26
C PRO A 163 -15.90 -13.87 11.68
N GLU A 164 -15.12 -13.98 10.61
CA GLU A 164 -14.66 -15.29 10.14
C GLU A 164 -13.86 -16.01 11.23
N PRO A 165 -13.96 -17.35 11.33
CA PRO A 165 -13.06 -18.11 12.19
C PRO A 165 -11.62 -18.01 11.68
N TRP A 166 -10.64 -18.13 12.58
CA TRP A 166 -9.25 -18.26 12.15
C TRP A 166 -9.10 -19.51 11.25
N PRO A 167 -8.41 -19.37 10.10
CA PRO A 167 -8.09 -20.54 9.29
C PRO A 167 -7.16 -21.49 10.05
N SER A 168 -7.36 -22.79 9.90
CA SER A 168 -6.52 -23.81 10.55
C SER A 168 -5.06 -23.78 10.11
N SER A 169 -4.80 -23.30 8.90
CA SER A 169 -3.47 -23.06 8.32
C SER A 169 -3.49 -21.80 7.48
N GLY A 170 -2.32 -21.19 7.31
CA GLY A 170 -2.14 -19.99 6.52
C GLY A 170 -1.12 -20.18 5.40
N GLN A 171 -0.72 -19.08 4.79
CA GLN A 171 0.42 -19.03 3.88
C GLN A 171 1.69 -19.24 4.67
N ARG A 172 2.41 -20.34 4.40
CA ARG A 172 3.65 -20.70 5.09
C ARG A 172 4.80 -20.74 4.10
N GLU A 173 5.87 -20.00 4.44
CA GLU A 173 7.04 -19.82 3.58
C GLU A 173 8.32 -20.00 4.38
N THR A 174 9.40 -20.40 3.69
CA THR A 174 10.73 -20.55 4.30
C THR A 174 11.58 -19.33 4.00
N THR A 175 12.08 -18.68 5.05
CA THR A 175 12.98 -17.52 4.95
C THR A 175 14.35 -17.92 4.39
N ARG A 176 15.13 -16.95 3.96
CA ARG A 176 16.52 -17.16 3.51
C ARG A 176 17.41 -17.76 4.60
N SER A 177 17.08 -17.54 5.88
CA SER A 177 17.80 -18.13 7.03
C SER A 177 17.37 -19.57 7.35
N GLY A 178 16.38 -20.13 6.64
CA GLY A 178 15.85 -21.48 6.87
C GLY A 178 14.80 -21.58 7.98
N GLU A 179 14.35 -20.47 8.54
CA GLU A 179 13.19 -20.43 9.43
C GLU A 179 11.91 -20.45 8.60
N GLU A 180 10.81 -20.89 9.16
CA GLU A 180 9.51 -20.82 8.49
C GLU A 180 8.66 -19.72 9.12
N MET A 181 7.94 -18.97 8.28
CA MET A 181 6.96 -17.99 8.71
C MET A 181 5.59 -18.36 8.14
N GLU A 182 4.53 -18.11 8.89
CA GLU A 182 3.15 -18.37 8.47
C GLU A 182 2.28 -17.14 8.73
N LEU A 183 1.48 -16.77 7.73
CA LEU A 183 0.45 -15.74 7.89
C LEU A 183 -0.94 -16.35 7.81
N ARG A 184 -1.79 -16.01 8.77
CA ARG A 184 -3.22 -16.31 8.76
C ARG A 184 -3.97 -14.99 8.78
N VAL A 185 -4.93 -14.84 7.88
CA VAL A 185 -5.76 -13.63 7.77
C VAL A 185 -7.21 -14.01 7.93
N ARG A 186 -8.00 -13.16 8.57
CA ARG A 186 -9.46 -13.26 8.61
C ARG A 186 -10.11 -11.88 8.46
N LEU A 187 -11.31 -11.85 7.91
CA LEU A 187 -12.18 -10.69 7.97
C LEU A 187 -12.94 -10.70 9.30
N VAL A 188 -12.87 -9.59 10.02
CA VAL A 188 -13.49 -9.45 11.35
C VAL A 188 -14.82 -8.73 11.26
N ALA A 189 -14.86 -7.67 10.47
CA ALA A 189 -16.06 -6.86 10.25
C ALA A 189 -15.99 -6.19 8.88
N LEU A 190 -17.15 -5.92 8.31
CA LEU A 190 -17.31 -5.06 7.15
C LEU A 190 -18.47 -4.12 7.44
N ASP A 191 -18.20 -2.83 7.41
CA ASP A 191 -19.23 -1.78 7.44
C ASP A 191 -19.48 -1.27 6.02
N PRO A 192 -20.58 -1.70 5.37
CA PRO A 192 -20.87 -1.28 4.01
C PRO A 192 -21.30 0.19 3.89
N LEU A 193 -21.75 0.83 4.97
CA LEU A 193 -22.13 2.25 4.98
C LEU A 193 -20.88 3.14 5.00
N GLU A 194 -19.95 2.82 5.89
CA GLU A 194 -18.67 3.51 6.00
C GLU A 194 -17.62 2.97 5.01
N GLN A 195 -17.92 1.85 4.31
CA GLN A 195 -17.03 1.18 3.37
C GLN A 195 -15.67 0.82 4.02
N VAL A 196 -15.74 0.22 5.21
CA VAL A 196 -14.56 -0.15 5.99
C VAL A 196 -14.55 -1.66 6.26
N ALA A 197 -13.49 -2.32 5.83
CA ALA A 197 -13.18 -3.68 6.23
C ALA A 197 -12.20 -3.67 7.40
N THR A 198 -12.48 -4.48 8.43
CA THR A 198 -11.56 -4.75 9.54
C THR A 198 -11.00 -6.15 9.37
N ARG A 199 -9.69 -6.24 9.18
CA ARG A 199 -8.98 -7.52 9.04
C ARG A 199 -8.07 -7.76 10.22
N GLN A 200 -7.89 -9.01 10.59
CA GLN A 200 -6.84 -9.44 11.52
C GLN A 200 -5.87 -10.38 10.83
N ILE A 201 -4.60 -10.26 11.18
CA ILE A 201 -3.53 -11.14 10.73
C ILE A 201 -2.78 -11.70 11.92
N GLN A 202 -2.50 -12.99 11.87
CA GLN A 202 -1.53 -13.67 12.75
C GLN A 202 -0.27 -13.93 11.94
N ALA A 203 0.87 -13.41 12.42
CA ALA A 203 2.19 -13.73 11.91
C ALA A 203 2.88 -14.68 12.89
N ILE A 204 3.29 -15.86 12.43
CA ILE A 204 3.85 -16.93 13.24
C ILE A 204 5.24 -17.28 12.72
N LEU A 205 6.23 -17.29 13.61
CA LEU A 205 7.58 -17.78 13.34
C LEU A 205 7.73 -19.20 13.87
N TRP A 206 8.19 -20.10 13.02
CA TRP A 206 8.39 -21.51 13.31
C TRP A 206 9.87 -21.87 13.28
N ARG A 207 10.31 -22.70 14.23
CA ARG A 207 11.66 -23.33 14.26
C ARG A 207 11.52 -24.79 14.64
N GLY A 208 12.08 -25.68 13.81
CA GLY A 208 12.01 -27.12 14.07
C GLY A 208 10.58 -27.65 14.23
N GLY A 209 9.61 -27.10 13.51
CA GLY A 209 8.21 -27.49 13.57
C GLY A 209 7.43 -26.95 14.78
N GLN A 210 8.03 -26.09 15.60
CA GLN A 210 7.38 -25.45 16.76
C GLN A 210 7.21 -23.96 16.52
N ALA A 211 6.04 -23.41 16.87
CA ALA A 211 5.82 -21.96 16.87
C ALA A 211 6.62 -21.35 18.04
N VAL A 212 7.56 -20.47 17.70
CA VAL A 212 8.45 -19.82 18.70
C VAL A 212 8.10 -18.36 18.96
N GLN A 213 7.36 -17.73 18.05
CA GLN A 213 6.86 -16.37 18.19
C GLN A 213 5.55 -16.25 17.40
N GLN A 214 4.60 -15.51 17.95
CA GLN A 214 3.33 -15.18 17.29
C GLN A 214 2.95 -13.76 17.62
N GLU A 215 2.48 -13.03 16.61
CA GLU A 215 1.95 -11.67 16.73
C GLU A 215 0.59 -11.62 16.06
N GLU A 216 -0.28 -10.77 16.58
CA GLU A 216 -1.59 -10.48 15.97
C GLU A 216 -1.74 -8.96 15.77
N HIS A 217 -2.13 -8.57 14.58
CA HIS A 217 -2.34 -7.18 14.22
C HIS A 217 -3.69 -6.99 13.57
N THR A 218 -4.24 -5.78 13.68
CA THR A 218 -5.49 -5.39 13.03
C THR A 218 -5.21 -4.34 11.98
N LEU A 219 -5.86 -4.48 10.83
CA LEU A 219 -5.86 -3.51 9.74
C LEU A 219 -7.28 -2.97 9.55
N LEU A 220 -7.40 -1.66 9.44
CA LEU A 220 -8.56 -1.01 8.86
C LEU A 220 -8.27 -0.70 7.39
N GLU A 221 -9.17 -1.08 6.51
CA GLU A 221 -9.06 -0.83 5.08
C GLU A 221 -10.33 -0.15 4.58
N ARG A 222 -10.20 1.04 3.98
CA ARG A 222 -11.31 1.70 3.29
C ARG A 222 -11.44 1.17 1.88
N LEU A 223 -12.68 0.99 1.46
CA LEU A 223 -13.03 0.35 0.20
C LEU A 223 -13.65 1.40 -0.74
N TYR A 224 -12.83 2.06 -1.54
CA TYR A 224 -13.26 3.08 -2.49
C TYR A 224 -13.68 2.50 -3.84
N PHE A 225 -14.78 3.02 -4.38
CA PHE A 225 -15.12 2.80 -5.78
C PHE A 225 -14.45 3.82 -6.69
N ARG A 226 -14.31 3.46 -7.97
CA ARG A 226 -13.63 4.30 -8.97
C ARG A 226 -14.09 5.77 -8.95
N ASN A 227 -15.40 6.01 -8.94
CA ASN A 227 -15.94 7.36 -9.05
C ASN A 227 -15.73 8.18 -7.76
N GLU A 228 -15.68 7.53 -6.60
CA GLU A 228 -15.35 8.18 -5.33
C GLU A 228 -13.91 8.67 -5.33
N LEU A 229 -12.98 7.80 -5.71
CA LEU A 229 -11.56 8.19 -5.78
C LEU A 229 -11.32 9.29 -6.82
N LEU A 230 -12.03 9.27 -7.97
CA LEU A 230 -12.00 10.36 -8.95
C LEU A 230 -12.51 11.68 -8.34
N ALA A 231 -13.61 11.64 -7.57
CA ALA A 231 -14.15 12.83 -6.91
C ALA A 231 -13.19 13.37 -5.84
N MET A 232 -12.56 12.48 -5.06
CA MET A 232 -11.55 12.85 -4.06
C MET A 232 -10.32 13.48 -4.70
N LEU A 233 -9.81 12.91 -5.80
CA LEU A 233 -8.70 13.48 -6.57
C LEU A 233 -9.05 14.87 -7.12
N ALA A 234 -10.25 15.04 -7.67
CA ALA A 234 -10.71 16.33 -8.15
C ALA A 234 -10.83 17.37 -7.01
N ALA A 235 -11.33 16.97 -5.85
CA ALA A 235 -11.39 17.82 -4.65
C ALA A 235 -9.98 18.23 -4.16
N ALA A 236 -9.00 17.34 -4.25
CA ALA A 236 -7.61 17.63 -3.90
C ALA A 236 -6.89 18.57 -4.88
N GLY A 237 -7.49 18.86 -6.07
CA GLY A 237 -6.98 19.81 -7.05
C GLY A 237 -6.50 19.21 -8.37
N PHE A 238 -6.53 17.89 -8.51
CA PHE A 238 -6.19 17.22 -9.77
C PHE A 238 -7.29 17.46 -10.83
N ARG A 239 -6.89 17.82 -12.06
CA ARG A 239 -7.83 18.13 -13.14
C ARG A 239 -7.79 17.14 -14.28
N ASP A 240 -6.62 16.54 -14.53
CA ASP A 240 -6.40 15.50 -15.54
C ASP A 240 -6.09 14.18 -14.84
N VAL A 241 -7.07 13.25 -14.87
CA VAL A 241 -6.94 11.93 -14.27
C VAL A 241 -7.24 10.86 -15.30
N ASP A 242 -6.21 10.08 -15.67
CA ASP A 242 -6.33 8.89 -16.50
C ASP A 242 -6.42 7.65 -15.61
N VAL A 243 -7.29 6.69 -15.96
CA VAL A 243 -7.47 5.45 -15.20
C VAL A 243 -7.17 4.25 -16.08
N ARG A 244 -6.16 3.48 -15.67
CA ARG A 244 -5.66 2.31 -16.38
C ARG A 244 -6.07 1.01 -15.73
N GLU A 245 -6.10 -0.06 -16.51
CA GLU A 245 -6.37 -1.41 -16.04
C GLU A 245 -5.08 -2.04 -15.53
N GLY A 246 -5.02 -2.27 -14.21
CA GLY A 246 -3.84 -2.86 -13.59
C GLY A 246 -2.55 -2.15 -14.01
N TYR A 247 -1.51 -2.92 -14.15
CA TYR A 247 -0.19 -2.41 -14.53
C TYR A 247 0.03 -2.51 -16.03
N THR A 248 -0.89 -1.91 -16.80
CA THR A 248 -0.87 -1.88 -18.27
C THR A 248 -1.21 -0.49 -18.80
N ASP A 249 -0.98 -0.25 -20.08
CA ASP A 249 -1.40 0.99 -20.77
C ASP A 249 -2.87 0.93 -21.27
N ASN A 250 -3.59 -0.15 -20.99
CA ASN A 250 -5.00 -0.28 -21.36
C ASN A 250 -5.87 0.63 -20.47
N ARG A 251 -6.95 1.15 -21.04
CA ARG A 251 -7.97 1.85 -20.25
C ARG A 251 -8.71 0.88 -19.35
N ALA A 252 -9.05 1.35 -18.14
CA ALA A 252 -9.86 0.59 -17.22
C ALA A 252 -11.23 0.21 -17.85
N SER A 253 -11.65 -1.03 -17.60
CA SER A 253 -12.89 -1.63 -18.08
C SER A 253 -13.72 -2.17 -16.90
N PRO A 254 -14.99 -2.54 -17.09
CA PRO A 254 -15.81 -3.13 -16.03
C PRO A 254 -15.23 -4.44 -15.43
N GLY A 255 -14.35 -5.14 -16.16
CA GLY A 255 -13.70 -6.36 -15.70
C GLY A 255 -12.37 -6.14 -14.97
N SER A 256 -11.90 -4.89 -14.86
CA SER A 256 -10.62 -4.57 -14.22
C SER A 256 -10.70 -4.80 -12.71
N GLY A 257 -9.79 -5.62 -12.15
CA GLY A 257 -9.71 -5.88 -10.71
C GLY A 257 -8.80 -4.90 -9.96
N ILE A 258 -7.84 -4.30 -10.68
CA ILE A 258 -6.92 -3.27 -10.17
C ILE A 258 -7.05 -2.07 -11.09
N LEU A 259 -7.13 -0.88 -10.52
CA LEU A 259 -7.11 0.39 -11.25
C LEU A 259 -5.86 1.16 -10.90
N VAL A 260 -5.19 1.74 -11.90
CA VAL A 260 -4.11 2.70 -11.66
C VAL A 260 -4.57 4.08 -12.10
N TYR A 261 -4.62 5.00 -11.14
CA TYR A 261 -4.95 6.40 -11.34
C TYR A 261 -3.67 7.19 -11.61
N ILE A 262 -3.62 7.87 -12.75
CA ILE A 262 -2.53 8.78 -13.14
C ILE A 262 -3.10 10.18 -13.08
N ALA A 263 -2.87 10.89 -11.98
CA ALA A 263 -3.45 12.21 -11.75
C ALA A 263 -2.38 13.30 -11.84
N ARG A 264 -2.57 14.30 -12.71
CA ARG A 264 -1.58 15.34 -13.02
C ARG A 264 -1.90 16.64 -12.32
N LYS A 265 -0.85 17.32 -11.91
CA LYS A 265 -0.88 18.69 -11.44
C LYS A 265 -0.49 19.62 -12.59
N GLU A 266 -1.40 20.51 -12.97
CA GLU A 266 -1.13 21.60 -13.92
C GLU A 266 -0.11 22.62 -13.38
#